data_0b2408eb971b05e92bbe88ef8fc07242
#
_entry.id   0b2408eb971b05e92bbe88ef8fc07242
#
_cell.length_a   1.000
_cell.length_b   1.000
_cell.length_c   1.000
_cell.angle_alpha   90.00
_cell.angle_beta   90.00
_cell.angle_gamma   90.00
#
_symmetry.space_group_name_H-M   'P 1'
#
loop_
_entity.id
_entity.type
_entity.pdbx_description
1 polymer ?
#
loop_
_entity_poly.entity_id
_entity_poly.type
_entity_poly.pdbx_seq_one_letter_code
_entity_poly.pdbx_strand_id
1 'polypeptide(L)' 'MYKFVVRMWKNHMIDEKGVDNAVKKHWITAKQAENIKKMPR' A
#
# COMPACT_ATOMS: atom_id res chain seq x y z
N MET A 1 2.15 8.01 -6.11
CA MET A 1 2.18 7.84 -4.65
C MET A 1 2.56 6.44 -4.18
N TYR A 2 2.97 5.61 -5.09
CA TYR A 2 3.35 4.24 -4.77
C TYR A 2 4.43 4.18 -3.67
N LYS A 3 5.51 4.95 -3.85
CA LYS A 3 6.62 4.95 -2.87
C LYS A 3 6.17 5.38 -1.48
N PHE A 4 5.26 6.34 -1.42
CA PHE A 4 4.74 6.83 -0.15
C PHE A 4 3.94 5.74 0.58
N VAL A 5 3.10 5.02 -0.17
CA VAL A 5 2.30 3.93 0.39
C VAL A 5 3.20 2.79 0.86
N VAL A 6 4.22 2.45 0.06
CA VAL A 6 5.20 1.42 0.45
C VAL A 6 5.90 1.81 1.75
N ARG A 7 6.28 3.06 1.87
CA ARG A 7 6.96 3.55 3.07
C ARG A 7 6.05 3.42 4.30
N MET A 8 4.79 3.80 4.16
CA MET A 8 3.84 3.67 5.27
C MET A 8 3.65 2.21 5.65
N TRP A 9 3.58 1.33 4.66
CA TRP A 9 3.46 -0.10 4.90
C TRP A 9 4.64 -0.63 5.72
N LYS A 10 5.85 -0.29 5.30
CA LYS A 10 7.07 -0.75 5.98
C LYS A 10 7.22 -0.18 7.38
N ASN A 11 6.69 1.00 7.62
CA ASN A 11 6.74 1.66 8.93
C ASN A 11 5.57 1.26 9.83
N HIS A 12 4.75 0.29 9.42
CA HIS A 12 3.57 -0.16 10.17
C HIS A 12 2.54 0.95 10.38
N MET A 13 2.52 1.95 9.51
CA MET A 13 1.55 3.04 9.59
C MET A 13 0.21 2.70 8.95
N ILE A 14 0.21 1.71 8.05
CA ILE A 14 -1.01 1.23 7.42
C ILE A 14 -0.98 -0.30 7.40
N ASP A 15 -2.16 -0.89 7.35
CA ASP A 15 -2.32 -2.33 7.20
C ASP A 15 -2.90 -2.64 5.81
N GLU A 16 -3.39 -3.86 5.63
CA GLU A 16 -3.98 -4.26 4.34
C GLU A 16 -5.17 -3.40 3.97
N LYS A 17 -5.97 -2.97 4.95
CA LYS A 17 -7.09 -2.06 4.70
C LYS A 17 -6.60 -0.71 4.20
N GLY A 18 -5.50 -0.21 4.76
CA GLY A 18 -4.91 1.04 4.30
C GLY A 18 -4.45 0.96 2.86
N VAL A 19 -3.85 -0.19 2.48
CA VAL A 19 -3.44 -0.41 1.10
C VAL A 19 -4.67 -0.44 0.17
N ASP A 20 -5.74 -1.11 0.58
CA ASP A 20 -6.98 -1.16 -0.20
C ASP A 20 -7.58 0.24 -0.36
N ASN A 21 -7.53 1.06 0.70
CA ASN A 21 -8.01 2.44 0.63
C ASN A 21 -7.20 3.26 -0.36
N ALA A 22 -5.90 3.04 -0.42
CA ALA A 22 -5.05 3.72 -1.40
C ALA A 22 -5.46 3.38 -2.83
N VAL A 23 -5.87 2.12 -3.07
CA VAL A 23 -6.40 1.73 -4.38
C VAL A 23 -7.70 2.48 -4.67
N LYS A 24 -8.60 2.55 -3.69
CA LYS A 24 -9.87 3.26 -3.85
C LYS A 24 -9.67 4.74 -4.16
N LYS A 25 -8.65 5.33 -3.57
CA LYS A 25 -8.32 6.74 -3.78
C LYS A 25 -7.50 6.97 -5.05
N HIS A 26 -7.21 5.90 -5.79
CA HIS A 26 -6.39 5.96 -7.00
C HIS A 26 -4.96 6.42 -6.75
N TRP A 27 -4.47 6.23 -5.54
CA TRP A 27 -3.07 6.53 -5.22
C TRP A 27 -2.14 5.47 -5.80
N ILE A 28 -2.63 4.24 -5.87
CA ILE A 28 -1.90 3.11 -6.44
C ILE A 28 -2.89 2.24 -7.21
N THR A 29 -2.35 1.33 -8.03
CA THR A 29 -3.19 0.38 -8.77
C THR A 29 -3.39 -0.89 -7.94
N ALA A 30 -4.38 -1.71 -8.35
CA ALA A 30 -4.62 -2.99 -7.70
C ALA A 30 -3.38 -3.89 -7.74
N LYS A 31 -2.66 -3.87 -8.85
CA LYS A 31 -1.43 -4.66 -9.00
C LYS A 31 -0.35 -4.19 -8.04
N GLN A 32 -0.20 -2.87 -7.89
CA GLN A 32 0.74 -2.31 -6.94
C GLN A 32 0.37 -2.67 -5.51
N ALA A 33 -0.93 -2.69 -5.20
CA ALA A 33 -1.41 -3.09 -3.89
C ALA A 33 -1.03 -4.53 -3.57
N GLU A 34 -1.18 -5.43 -4.54
CA GLU A 34 -0.75 -6.82 -4.36
C GLU A 34 0.73 -6.91 -4.03
N ASN A 35 1.55 -6.17 -4.77
CA ASN A 35 2.99 -6.15 -4.54
C ASN A 35 3.33 -5.67 -3.14
N ILE A 36 2.65 -4.60 -2.69
CA ILE A 36 2.89 -4.06 -1.36
C ILE A 36 2.54 -5.08 -0.28
N LYS A 37 1.40 -5.75 -0.43
CA LYS A 37 0.95 -6.72 0.56
C LYS A 37 1.89 -7.91 0.68
N LYS A 38 2.67 -8.19 -0.34
CA LYS A 38 3.67 -9.27 -0.33
C LYS A 38 4.99 -8.84 0.29
N MET A 39 5.19 -7.56 0.49
CA MET A 39 6.45 -7.06 1.04
C MET A 39 6.52 -7.33 2.53
N PRO A 40 7.71 -7.70 3.05
CA PRO A 40 7.90 -7.79 4.51
C PRO A 40 7.76 -6.39 5.12
N ARG A 41 7.21 -6.37 6.32
CA ARG A 41 6.99 -5.11 7.04
C ARG A 41 8.11 -4.81 8.00
#